data_cf4d789e163aa61925528981c53f0be3
#
_entry.id   cf4d789e163aa61925528981c53f0be3
#
_cell.length_a   1.000
_cell.length_b   1.000
_cell.length_c   1.000
_cell.angle_alpha   90.00
_cell.angle_beta   90.00
_cell.angle_gamma   90.00
#
_symmetry.space_group_name_H-M   'P 1'
#
loop_
_entity.id
_entity.type
_entity.pdbx_description
1 polymer ?
#
loop_
_entity_poly.entity_id
_entity_poly.type
_entity_poly.pdbx_seq_one_letter_code
_entity_poly.pdbx_strand_id
1 'polypeptide(L)'
;MILLSGGSGKRLWPLSNVNRPKQFLSILRHDERPESMLQRIWRQLDEANLADQAYFSTSGTQVELIQGQIGGDAVVIEEPTQRDTFPAISLATAYLHDIAGASRDEIVGVMPVDGYAGDEFFEHLRRLPSILEQSGSHIALMGAVPTEPSDKYGYIVPSAPLLDQEYYRVSSFVEKPDLIRSEALIREGALWNCGVFAFRLGFLLDVLAQMSLPADYKTLSTNYADLPKTSFDIAVVEHTRKLSVLPYHGEWRDLGTWDSLVREVSSKLSGPGYISEASHDSHIINELEIPVSIWNVPNIIVVAGPDGVLVTDRQSSTGIKDMVAEIEIGPRFEERFWGKQTVLSHQQAASGLQTVTKHVVISNGRFISYHEHQFRKEVWTIVSGTGSVCINGMTQTVSPGMVIVVEPGTKHFIGAVEGDLEFIESQIGHIVSETDIIRYEFPDSIDARTV
;
A
#
# COMPACT_ATOMS: atom_id res chain seq x y z
N MET A 1 -10.42 14.96 -0.18
CA MET A 1 -10.46 13.72 -0.98
C MET A 1 -10.00 12.55 -0.12
N ILE A 2 -10.58 11.33 -0.29
CA ILE A 2 -10.18 10.12 0.45
C ILE A 2 -9.35 9.23 -0.47
N LEU A 3 -8.13 8.90 -0.04
CA LEU A 3 -7.19 8.01 -0.72
C LEU A 3 -7.18 6.66 -0.01
N LEU A 4 -7.60 5.59 -0.69
CA LEU A 4 -7.67 4.25 -0.11
C LEU A 4 -6.33 3.51 -0.26
N SER A 5 -5.70 3.18 0.86
CA SER A 5 -4.42 2.46 0.92
C SER A 5 -4.53 1.21 1.82
N GLY A 6 -5.48 0.32 1.54
CA GLY A 6 -5.83 -0.80 2.43
C GLY A 6 -5.40 -2.21 1.97
N GLY A 7 -4.76 -2.37 0.83
CA GLY A 7 -4.44 -3.68 0.24
C GLY A 7 -3.32 -4.43 0.97
N SER A 8 -3.43 -5.76 1.11
CA SER A 8 -2.36 -6.62 1.68
C SER A 8 -1.21 -6.93 0.72
N GLY A 9 -1.35 -6.58 -0.55
CA GLY A 9 -0.31 -6.67 -1.57
C GLY A 9 0.22 -8.07 -1.95
N LYS A 10 -0.31 -9.16 -1.40
CA LYS A 10 0.23 -10.53 -1.54
C LYS A 10 0.40 -11.06 -2.97
N ARG A 11 -0.23 -10.42 -3.97
CA ARG A 11 -0.15 -10.86 -5.38
C ARG A 11 1.20 -10.55 -6.04
N LEU A 12 1.99 -9.62 -5.48
CA LEU A 12 3.33 -9.29 -5.95
C LEU A 12 4.43 -9.88 -5.05
N TRP A 13 4.12 -11.01 -4.38
CA TRP A 13 5.16 -11.78 -3.69
C TRP A 13 6.25 -12.20 -4.69
N PRO A 14 7.54 -12.22 -4.34
CA PRO A 14 8.15 -12.04 -3.02
C PRO A 14 8.50 -10.58 -2.64
N LEU A 15 8.22 -9.58 -3.46
CA LEU A 15 8.55 -8.19 -3.12
C LEU A 15 7.49 -7.53 -2.24
N SER A 16 6.23 -7.94 -2.36
CA SER A 16 5.16 -7.43 -1.50
C SER A 16 4.79 -8.44 -0.42
N ASN A 17 4.60 -7.94 0.79
CA ASN A 17 4.13 -8.68 1.95
C ASN A 17 3.24 -7.80 2.84
N VAL A 18 2.85 -8.28 4.03
CA VAL A 18 1.98 -7.53 4.96
C VAL A 18 2.64 -6.26 5.51
N ASN A 19 3.97 -6.23 5.58
CA ASN A 19 4.76 -5.09 6.07
C ASN A 19 5.25 -4.18 4.93
N ARG A 20 5.15 -4.62 3.68
CA ARG A 20 5.49 -3.87 2.47
C ARG A 20 4.45 -4.15 1.38
N PRO A 21 3.24 -3.58 1.49
CA PRO A 21 2.20 -3.72 0.47
C PRO A 21 2.61 -3.16 -0.90
N LYS A 22 1.96 -3.64 -1.97
CA LYS A 22 2.32 -3.36 -3.37
C LYS A 22 2.47 -1.87 -3.70
N GLN A 23 1.62 -1.02 -3.13
CA GLN A 23 1.60 0.42 -3.41
C GLN A 23 2.85 1.16 -2.92
N PHE A 24 3.62 0.55 -2.01
CA PHE A 24 4.88 1.11 -1.49
C PHE A 24 6.13 0.60 -2.22
N LEU A 25 5.98 -0.34 -3.19
CA LEU A 25 7.12 -0.87 -3.95
C LEU A 25 7.64 0.18 -4.93
N SER A 26 8.90 0.57 -4.77
CA SER A 26 9.59 1.56 -5.62
C SER A 26 10.12 0.91 -6.91
N ILE A 27 9.23 0.33 -7.72
CA ILE A 27 9.55 -0.39 -8.96
C ILE A 27 9.17 0.35 -10.23
N LEU A 28 8.38 1.40 -10.13
CA LEU A 28 8.13 2.35 -11.22
C LEU A 28 9.30 3.34 -11.32
N ARG A 29 9.32 4.14 -12.36
CA ARG A 29 10.34 5.18 -12.54
C ARG A 29 9.72 6.49 -12.97
N HIS A 30 10.26 7.56 -12.42
CA HIS A 30 10.03 8.93 -12.86
C HIS A 30 11.38 9.66 -12.91
N ASP A 31 11.74 10.27 -14.03
CA ASP A 31 13.02 10.95 -14.24
C ASP A 31 14.24 10.13 -13.77
N GLU A 32 14.32 8.87 -14.21
CA GLU A 32 15.37 7.90 -13.87
C GLU A 32 15.44 7.50 -12.36
N ARG A 33 14.55 8.04 -11.51
CA ARG A 33 14.49 7.69 -10.08
C ARG A 33 13.41 6.63 -9.84
N PRO A 34 13.68 5.67 -8.94
CA PRO A 34 12.65 4.73 -8.50
C PRO A 34 11.50 5.48 -7.83
N GLU A 35 10.26 5.12 -8.17
CA GLU A 35 9.04 5.70 -7.62
C GLU A 35 8.07 4.58 -7.25
N SER A 36 7.38 4.68 -6.11
CA SER A 36 6.30 3.78 -5.76
C SER A 36 4.98 4.21 -6.42
N MET A 37 3.98 3.31 -6.43
CA MET A 37 2.63 3.67 -6.90
C MET A 37 2.05 4.82 -6.07
N LEU A 38 2.26 4.80 -4.75
CA LEU A 38 1.81 5.85 -3.84
C LEU A 38 2.48 7.20 -4.17
N GLN A 39 3.80 7.21 -4.33
CA GLN A 39 4.56 8.43 -4.68
C GLN A 39 4.13 8.99 -6.04
N ARG A 40 3.92 8.11 -7.03
CA ARG A 40 3.42 8.51 -8.34
C ARG A 40 2.06 9.19 -8.26
N ILE A 41 1.09 8.57 -7.59
CA ILE A 41 -0.26 9.13 -7.43
C ILE A 41 -0.20 10.43 -6.65
N TRP A 42 0.60 10.51 -5.59
CA TRP A 42 0.75 11.72 -4.80
C TRP A 42 1.28 12.89 -5.63
N ARG A 43 2.33 12.65 -6.42
CA ARG A 43 2.88 13.65 -7.35
C ARG A 43 1.83 14.10 -8.37
N GLN A 44 1.11 13.17 -8.99
CA GLN A 44 0.06 13.48 -9.97
C GLN A 44 -1.12 14.26 -9.33
N LEU A 45 -1.46 13.98 -8.09
CA LEU A 45 -2.44 14.76 -7.33
C LEU A 45 -1.94 16.17 -7.02
N ASP A 46 -0.67 16.32 -6.67
CA ASP A 46 -0.04 17.63 -6.39
C ASP A 46 -0.03 18.48 -7.66
N GLU A 47 0.41 17.94 -8.79
CA GLU A 47 0.38 18.58 -10.10
C GLU A 47 -1.05 18.99 -10.54
N ALA A 48 -2.06 18.20 -10.15
CA ALA A 48 -3.46 18.51 -10.38
C ALA A 48 -4.08 19.44 -9.32
N ASN A 49 -3.32 19.92 -8.32
CA ASN A 49 -3.79 20.71 -7.18
C ASN A 49 -4.92 20.04 -6.37
N LEU A 50 -4.78 18.74 -6.12
CA LEU A 50 -5.72 17.92 -5.34
C LEU A 50 -5.10 17.38 -4.03
N ALA A 51 -3.78 17.49 -3.85
CA ALA A 51 -3.06 16.92 -2.71
C ALA A 51 -3.40 17.61 -1.37
N ASP A 52 -3.54 18.93 -1.34
CA ASP A 52 -3.75 19.73 -0.11
C ASP A 52 -4.99 19.32 0.70
N GLN A 53 -5.96 18.67 0.09
CA GLN A 53 -7.20 18.22 0.71
C GLN A 53 -7.35 16.69 0.70
N ALA A 54 -6.23 15.99 0.62
CA ALA A 54 -6.21 14.52 0.59
C ALA A 54 -6.02 13.93 2.00
N TYR A 55 -6.82 12.89 2.28
CA TYR A 55 -6.80 12.10 3.51
C TYR A 55 -6.59 10.65 3.15
N PHE A 56 -5.62 9.99 3.76
CA PHE A 56 -5.39 8.56 3.55
C PHE A 56 -6.24 7.74 4.51
N SER A 57 -6.96 6.75 3.99
CA SER A 57 -7.59 5.71 4.80
C SER A 57 -6.76 4.44 4.67
N THR A 58 -6.22 3.96 5.81
CA THR A 58 -5.29 2.84 5.83
C THR A 58 -5.23 2.15 7.19
N SER A 59 -4.62 0.96 7.25
CA SER A 59 -4.34 0.28 8.52
C SER A 59 -3.15 0.91 9.25
N GLY A 60 -3.11 0.80 10.59
CA GLY A 60 -2.04 1.36 11.43
C GLY A 60 -0.63 0.93 11.01
N THR A 61 -0.48 -0.29 10.46
CA THR A 61 0.83 -0.78 9.97
C THR A 61 1.37 -0.03 8.75
N GLN A 62 0.53 0.71 8.02
CA GLN A 62 0.92 1.44 6.81
C GLN A 62 1.08 2.95 7.05
N VAL A 63 0.70 3.47 8.21
CA VAL A 63 0.81 4.90 8.54
C VAL A 63 2.25 5.39 8.39
N GLU A 64 3.19 4.65 8.98
CA GLU A 64 4.61 4.98 8.93
C GLU A 64 5.17 4.95 7.50
N LEU A 65 4.70 4.02 6.65
CA LEU A 65 5.12 3.92 5.25
C LEU A 65 4.62 5.12 4.43
N ILE A 66 3.37 5.54 4.63
CA ILE A 66 2.82 6.73 3.97
C ILE A 66 3.63 7.96 4.36
N GLN A 67 3.84 8.18 5.66
CA GLN A 67 4.60 9.32 6.17
C GLN A 67 6.07 9.30 5.71
N GLY A 68 6.66 8.12 5.60
CA GLY A 68 8.03 7.95 5.11
C GLY A 68 8.19 8.29 3.62
N GLN A 69 7.19 7.98 2.79
CA GLN A 69 7.27 8.18 1.34
C GLN A 69 6.75 9.54 0.86
N ILE A 70 5.79 10.14 1.57
CA ILE A 70 5.12 11.38 1.16
C ILE A 70 5.52 12.57 2.04
N GLY A 71 5.77 12.31 3.32
CA GLY A 71 6.09 13.33 4.30
C GLY A 71 5.20 13.24 5.54
N GLY A 72 5.71 13.79 6.67
CA GLY A 72 5.05 13.70 7.97
C GLY A 72 3.72 14.46 8.09
N ASP A 73 3.43 15.37 7.15
CA ASP A 73 2.21 16.19 7.14
C ASP A 73 1.01 15.47 6.49
N ALA A 74 1.21 14.27 5.94
CA ALA A 74 0.13 13.46 5.37
C ALA A 74 -0.92 13.12 6.44
N VAL A 75 -2.17 13.53 6.22
CA VAL A 75 -3.27 13.23 7.15
C VAL A 75 -3.76 11.81 6.93
N VAL A 76 -3.65 10.99 7.97
CA VAL A 76 -4.01 9.57 7.91
C VAL A 76 -5.17 9.26 8.85
N ILE A 77 -6.19 8.62 8.32
CA ILE A 77 -7.34 8.07 9.04
C ILE A 77 -7.08 6.57 9.20
N GLU A 78 -6.77 6.18 10.43
CA GLU A 78 -6.41 4.80 10.74
C GLU A 78 -7.64 3.91 10.86
N GLU A 79 -7.66 2.82 10.09
CA GLU A 79 -8.63 1.75 10.21
C GLU A 79 -8.21 0.80 11.34
N PRO A 80 -9.06 0.57 12.36
CA PRO A 80 -8.74 -0.34 13.47
C PRO A 80 -8.44 -1.78 13.03
N THR A 81 -9.03 -2.23 11.91
CA THR A 81 -8.80 -3.54 11.29
C THR A 81 -9.20 -3.51 9.81
N GLN A 82 -8.66 -4.41 8.99
CA GLN A 82 -9.00 -4.50 7.57
C GLN A 82 -10.39 -5.10 7.35
N ARG A 83 -11.32 -4.34 6.75
CA ARG A 83 -12.70 -4.77 6.46
C ARG A 83 -13.22 -4.40 5.06
N ASP A 84 -12.31 -4.23 4.10
CA ASP A 84 -12.64 -3.83 2.74
C ASP A 84 -13.08 -2.35 2.62
N THR A 85 -13.44 -1.89 1.41
CA THR A 85 -13.57 -0.47 1.09
C THR A 85 -14.83 0.21 1.66
N PHE A 86 -15.94 -0.51 1.91
CA PHE A 86 -17.13 0.10 2.48
C PHE A 86 -16.90 0.65 3.90
N PRO A 87 -16.37 -0.13 4.86
CA PRO A 87 -16.05 0.41 6.18
C PRO A 87 -14.98 1.51 6.14
N ALA A 88 -13.97 1.39 5.29
CA ALA A 88 -12.90 2.37 5.14
C ALA A 88 -13.45 3.73 4.69
N ILE A 89 -14.26 3.76 3.64
CA ILE A 89 -14.89 4.98 3.13
C ILE A 89 -15.89 5.54 4.13
N SER A 90 -16.64 4.68 4.84
CA SER A 90 -17.60 5.11 5.87
C SER A 90 -16.91 5.80 7.04
N LEU A 91 -15.81 5.20 7.56
CA LEU A 91 -15.02 5.78 8.64
C LEU A 91 -14.40 7.12 8.22
N ALA A 92 -13.81 7.17 7.02
CA ALA A 92 -13.21 8.40 6.50
C ALA A 92 -14.25 9.50 6.29
N THR A 93 -15.45 9.16 5.79
CA THR A 93 -16.56 10.12 5.62
C THR A 93 -17.01 10.70 6.96
N ALA A 94 -17.18 9.85 7.98
CA ALA A 94 -17.53 10.31 9.32
C ALA A 94 -16.41 11.16 9.96
N TYR A 95 -15.13 10.81 9.74
CA TYR A 95 -13.98 11.63 10.16
C TYR A 95 -14.02 13.02 9.53
N LEU A 96 -14.25 13.10 8.22
CA LEU A 96 -14.34 14.39 7.51
C LEU A 96 -15.45 15.27 8.09
N HIS A 97 -16.59 14.67 8.45
CA HIS A 97 -17.70 15.41 9.06
C HIS A 97 -17.42 15.84 10.50
N ASP A 98 -17.08 14.87 11.37
CA ASP A 98 -17.06 15.08 12.82
C ASP A 98 -15.76 15.72 13.32
N ILE A 99 -14.65 15.45 12.66
CA ILE A 99 -13.29 15.88 13.09
C ILE A 99 -12.77 17.01 12.20
N ALA A 100 -12.85 16.86 10.87
CA ALA A 100 -12.38 17.89 9.95
C ALA A 100 -13.41 19.01 9.72
N GLY A 101 -14.65 18.86 10.22
CA GLY A 101 -15.69 19.91 10.17
C GLY A 101 -16.33 20.11 8.80
N ALA A 102 -16.21 19.12 7.89
CA ALA A 102 -16.78 19.18 6.56
C ALA A 102 -18.33 19.16 6.62
N SER A 103 -18.97 20.00 5.78
CA SER A 103 -20.42 20.07 5.67
C SER A 103 -20.98 18.79 5.02
N ARG A 104 -22.21 18.42 5.37
CA ARG A 104 -22.94 17.31 4.71
C ARG A 104 -23.14 17.53 3.20
N ASP A 105 -23.15 18.80 2.75
CA ASP A 105 -23.29 19.17 1.35
C ASP A 105 -21.97 19.11 0.56
N GLU A 106 -20.84 19.01 1.25
CA GLU A 106 -19.55 18.89 0.61
C GLU A 106 -19.43 17.62 -0.21
N ILE A 107 -18.78 17.75 -1.38
CA ILE A 107 -18.55 16.62 -2.28
C ILE A 107 -17.19 16.00 -1.93
N VAL A 108 -17.22 14.71 -1.65
CA VAL A 108 -16.05 13.90 -1.34
C VAL A 108 -15.68 13.06 -2.54
N GLY A 109 -14.44 13.18 -3.01
CA GLY A 109 -13.84 12.26 -3.97
C GLY A 109 -13.16 11.10 -3.25
N VAL A 110 -13.26 9.90 -3.80
CA VAL A 110 -12.59 8.68 -3.30
C VAL A 110 -11.83 8.04 -4.43
N MET A 111 -10.59 7.61 -4.21
CA MET A 111 -9.81 6.84 -5.17
C MET A 111 -8.82 5.89 -4.48
N PRO A 112 -8.49 4.73 -5.08
CA PRO A 112 -7.42 3.86 -4.59
C PRO A 112 -6.03 4.40 -4.99
N VAL A 113 -5.00 4.12 -4.17
CA VAL A 113 -3.60 4.54 -4.43
C VAL A 113 -2.76 3.48 -5.15
N ASP A 114 -3.37 2.44 -5.67
CA ASP A 114 -2.68 1.28 -6.25
C ASP A 114 -2.94 1.08 -7.74
N GLY A 115 -3.64 2.04 -8.37
CA GLY A 115 -3.89 2.09 -9.80
C GLY A 115 -2.77 2.81 -10.57
N TYR A 116 -2.64 2.50 -11.84
CA TYR A 116 -1.76 3.17 -12.79
C TYR A 116 -2.62 3.93 -13.81
N ALA A 117 -2.40 5.22 -13.93
CA ALA A 117 -3.10 6.08 -14.87
C ALA A 117 -2.19 7.19 -15.40
N GLY A 118 -2.51 7.71 -16.58
CA GLY A 118 -1.88 8.92 -17.11
C GLY A 118 -2.31 10.19 -16.37
N ASP A 119 -1.60 11.30 -16.61
CA ASP A 119 -1.85 12.56 -15.89
C ASP A 119 -3.24 13.13 -16.21
N GLU A 120 -3.76 12.89 -17.42
CA GLU A 120 -5.12 13.28 -17.81
C GLU A 120 -6.22 12.67 -16.94
N PHE A 121 -5.96 11.56 -16.25
CA PHE A 121 -6.89 10.93 -15.34
C PHE A 121 -7.25 11.85 -14.16
N PHE A 122 -6.28 12.60 -13.67
CA PHE A 122 -6.47 13.51 -12.54
C PHE A 122 -7.23 14.78 -12.96
N GLU A 123 -7.13 15.20 -14.21
CA GLU A 123 -7.98 16.24 -14.77
C GLU A 123 -9.45 15.78 -14.86
N HIS A 124 -9.69 14.51 -15.20
CA HIS A 124 -11.04 13.93 -15.16
C HIS A 124 -11.57 13.83 -13.72
N LEU A 125 -10.71 13.43 -12.76
CA LEU A 125 -11.05 13.38 -11.35
C LEU A 125 -11.56 14.74 -10.83
N ARG A 126 -10.93 15.85 -11.20
CA ARG A 126 -11.35 17.23 -10.86
C ARG A 126 -12.74 17.59 -11.37
N ARG A 127 -13.22 16.93 -12.41
CA ARG A 127 -14.54 17.20 -13.03
C ARG A 127 -15.69 16.48 -12.34
N LEU A 128 -15.42 15.42 -11.57
CA LEU A 128 -16.48 14.62 -10.94
C LEU A 128 -17.43 15.42 -10.04
N PRO A 129 -16.98 16.41 -9.23
CA PRO A 129 -17.90 17.24 -8.45
C PRO A 129 -18.91 17.99 -9.31
N SER A 130 -18.48 18.61 -10.40
CA SER A 130 -19.38 19.34 -11.31
C SER A 130 -20.37 18.41 -12.02
N ILE A 131 -19.92 17.20 -12.38
CA ILE A 131 -20.79 16.17 -12.97
C ILE A 131 -21.84 15.69 -11.98
N LEU A 132 -21.47 15.49 -10.72
CA LEU A 132 -22.41 15.12 -9.67
C LEU A 132 -23.53 16.16 -9.54
N GLU A 133 -23.17 17.45 -9.55
CA GLU A 133 -24.12 18.56 -9.46
C GLU A 133 -25.02 18.66 -10.71
N GLN A 134 -24.43 18.65 -11.90
CA GLN A 134 -25.17 18.77 -13.16
C GLN A 134 -26.11 17.60 -13.42
N SER A 135 -25.66 16.38 -13.11
CA SER A 135 -26.47 15.16 -13.31
C SER A 135 -27.57 15.00 -12.27
N GLY A 136 -27.45 15.62 -11.09
CA GLY A 136 -28.30 15.38 -9.92
C GLY A 136 -28.23 13.92 -9.44
N SER A 137 -27.12 13.25 -9.70
CA SER A 137 -26.86 11.89 -9.25
C SER A 137 -26.44 11.87 -7.78
N HIS A 138 -26.58 10.72 -7.12
CA HIS A 138 -26.09 10.52 -5.76
C HIS A 138 -24.60 10.20 -5.76
N ILE A 139 -24.12 9.46 -6.78
CA ILE A 139 -22.72 9.12 -6.98
C ILE A 139 -22.36 9.40 -8.45
N ALA A 140 -21.23 10.05 -8.67
CA ALA A 140 -20.55 10.14 -9.95
C ALA A 140 -19.34 9.17 -9.94
N LEU A 141 -19.24 8.36 -10.98
CA LEU A 141 -18.22 7.33 -11.18
C LEU A 141 -17.26 7.75 -12.29
N MET A 142 -16.03 7.28 -12.23
CA MET A 142 -15.12 7.30 -13.38
C MET A 142 -15.01 5.89 -13.97
N GLY A 143 -15.20 5.78 -15.29
CA GLY A 143 -15.15 4.50 -15.99
C GLY A 143 -14.16 4.51 -17.13
N ALA A 144 -13.20 3.59 -17.13
CA ALA A 144 -12.23 3.42 -18.22
C ALA A 144 -12.78 2.54 -19.34
N VAL A 145 -12.43 2.87 -20.59
CA VAL A 145 -12.82 2.05 -21.74
C VAL A 145 -12.08 0.70 -21.67
N PRO A 146 -12.80 -0.43 -21.68
CA PRO A 146 -12.18 -1.75 -21.63
C PRO A 146 -11.32 -2.04 -22.86
N THR A 147 -10.14 -2.61 -22.64
CA THR A 147 -9.26 -3.09 -23.71
C THR A 147 -9.36 -4.59 -23.96
N GLU A 148 -9.87 -5.34 -22.97
CA GLU A 148 -10.06 -6.80 -23.01
C GLU A 148 -11.14 -7.24 -22.03
N PRO A 149 -11.76 -8.42 -22.17
CA PRO A 149 -12.66 -8.96 -21.15
C PRO A 149 -11.88 -9.31 -19.86
N SER A 150 -12.44 -8.96 -18.70
CA SER A 150 -11.80 -9.22 -17.40
C SER A 150 -12.85 -9.56 -16.34
N ASP A 151 -12.55 -10.58 -15.55
CA ASP A 151 -13.30 -10.97 -14.35
C ASP A 151 -12.80 -10.26 -13.06
N LYS A 152 -11.85 -9.34 -13.22
CA LYS A 152 -11.20 -8.65 -12.09
C LYS A 152 -11.84 -7.31 -11.75
N TYR A 153 -12.58 -6.72 -12.70
CA TYR A 153 -13.14 -5.37 -12.60
C TYR A 153 -14.66 -5.37 -12.51
N GLY A 154 -15.22 -4.36 -11.87
CA GLY A 154 -16.61 -4.00 -12.02
C GLY A 154 -16.87 -3.35 -13.39
N TYR A 155 -18.09 -3.48 -13.89
CA TYR A 155 -18.52 -2.93 -15.16
C TYR A 155 -19.66 -1.95 -14.95
N ILE A 156 -19.53 -0.77 -15.53
CA ILE A 156 -20.51 0.32 -15.51
C ILE A 156 -21.17 0.35 -16.88
N VAL A 157 -22.49 0.07 -16.95
CA VAL A 157 -23.24 0.10 -18.22
C VAL A 157 -23.91 1.47 -18.35
N PRO A 158 -23.53 2.31 -19.33
CA PRO A 158 -24.21 3.58 -19.59
C PRO A 158 -25.64 3.35 -20.09
N SER A 159 -26.54 4.28 -19.81
CA SER A 159 -27.93 4.21 -20.28
C SER A 159 -28.13 4.55 -21.75
N ALA A 160 -27.10 5.01 -22.42
CA ALA A 160 -27.06 5.32 -23.86
C ALA A 160 -25.66 5.02 -24.41
N PRO A 161 -25.52 4.79 -25.74
CA PRO A 161 -24.22 4.64 -26.37
C PRO A 161 -23.28 5.81 -26.06
N LEU A 162 -21.99 5.53 -25.92
CA LEU A 162 -20.96 6.55 -25.69
C LEU A 162 -20.80 7.39 -26.98
N LEU A 163 -21.38 8.57 -26.94
CA LEU A 163 -21.29 9.62 -27.98
C LEU A 163 -20.56 10.82 -27.36
N ASP A 164 -20.62 11.98 -28.00
CA ASP A 164 -19.93 13.20 -27.57
C ASP A 164 -20.55 13.89 -26.34
N GLN A 165 -21.03 13.12 -25.35
CA GLN A 165 -21.51 13.65 -24.08
C GLN A 165 -20.40 13.60 -23.03
N GLU A 166 -20.38 14.60 -22.15
CA GLU A 166 -19.37 14.67 -21.08
C GLU A 166 -19.54 13.54 -20.06
N TYR A 167 -20.80 13.20 -19.73
CA TYR A 167 -21.13 12.12 -18.80
C TYR A 167 -22.40 11.39 -19.22
N TYR A 168 -22.60 10.21 -18.68
CA TYR A 168 -23.78 9.37 -18.94
C TYR A 168 -24.45 8.96 -17.65
N ARG A 169 -25.77 8.77 -17.67
CA ARG A 169 -26.46 8.03 -16.60
C ARG A 169 -26.08 6.56 -16.69
N VAL A 170 -26.04 5.90 -15.54
CA VAL A 170 -25.75 4.47 -15.45
C VAL A 170 -27.06 3.69 -15.45
N SER A 171 -27.17 2.68 -16.30
CA SER A 171 -28.30 1.76 -16.36
C SER A 171 -28.14 0.58 -15.40
N SER A 172 -26.92 0.06 -15.29
CA SER A 172 -26.60 -1.02 -14.35
C SER A 172 -25.10 -1.01 -14.01
N PHE A 173 -24.78 -1.59 -12.87
CA PHE A 173 -23.43 -1.87 -12.39
C PHE A 173 -23.32 -3.38 -12.13
N VAL A 174 -22.22 -4.00 -12.51
CA VAL A 174 -21.98 -5.44 -12.33
C VAL A 174 -20.57 -5.65 -11.80
N GLU A 175 -20.45 -6.10 -10.56
CA GLU A 175 -19.14 -6.33 -9.92
C GLU A 175 -18.58 -7.70 -10.33
N LYS A 176 -17.38 -7.70 -10.89
CA LYS A 176 -16.58 -8.89 -11.23
C LYS A 176 -17.36 -10.02 -11.91
N PRO A 177 -17.97 -9.77 -13.08
CA PRO A 177 -18.67 -10.80 -13.84
C PRO A 177 -17.68 -11.86 -14.34
N ASP A 178 -18.19 -13.04 -14.74
CA ASP A 178 -17.37 -14.01 -15.47
C ASP A 178 -16.94 -13.48 -16.85
N LEU A 179 -15.97 -14.13 -17.48
CA LEU A 179 -15.43 -13.68 -18.78
C LEU A 179 -16.49 -13.61 -19.89
N ILE A 180 -17.44 -14.55 -19.90
CA ILE A 180 -18.52 -14.57 -20.91
C ILE A 180 -19.43 -13.35 -20.75
N ARG A 181 -19.81 -13.04 -19.51
CA ARG A 181 -20.61 -11.87 -19.21
C ARG A 181 -19.82 -10.57 -19.46
N SER A 182 -18.52 -10.55 -19.15
CA SER A 182 -17.61 -9.44 -19.43
C SER A 182 -17.59 -9.08 -20.92
N GLU A 183 -17.44 -10.09 -21.80
CA GLU A 183 -17.51 -9.89 -23.24
C GLU A 183 -18.85 -9.31 -23.70
N ALA A 184 -19.96 -9.76 -23.14
CA ALA A 184 -21.27 -9.23 -23.46
C ALA A 184 -21.40 -7.78 -23.02
N LEU A 185 -20.97 -7.44 -21.81
CA LEU A 185 -20.99 -6.08 -21.27
C LEU A 185 -20.15 -5.10 -22.12
N ILE A 186 -18.97 -5.53 -22.58
CA ILE A 186 -18.14 -4.71 -23.50
C ILE A 186 -18.89 -4.42 -24.81
N ARG A 187 -19.60 -5.42 -25.38
CA ARG A 187 -20.42 -5.21 -26.58
C ARG A 187 -21.61 -4.27 -26.33
N GLU A 188 -22.12 -4.20 -25.09
CA GLU A 188 -23.15 -3.27 -24.64
C GLU A 188 -22.57 -1.84 -24.42
N GLY A 189 -21.26 -1.64 -24.55
CA GLY A 189 -20.57 -0.35 -24.34
C GLY A 189 -20.27 -0.06 -22.87
N ALA A 190 -20.17 -1.09 -22.03
CA ALA A 190 -19.81 -0.92 -20.63
C ALA A 190 -18.38 -0.43 -20.45
N LEU A 191 -18.13 0.29 -19.39
CA LEU A 191 -16.83 0.79 -18.95
C LEU A 191 -16.34 -0.01 -17.74
N TRP A 192 -15.03 -0.15 -17.58
CA TRP A 192 -14.47 -0.66 -16.33
C TRP A 192 -14.62 0.34 -15.21
N ASN A 193 -15.00 -0.12 -14.04
CA ASN A 193 -15.01 0.69 -12.84
C ASN A 193 -13.55 0.93 -12.36
N CYS A 194 -13.14 2.18 -12.32
CA CYS A 194 -11.83 2.58 -11.82
C CYS A 194 -11.71 2.60 -10.30
N GLY A 195 -12.79 2.33 -9.56
CA GLY A 195 -12.83 2.48 -8.10
C GLY A 195 -12.78 3.95 -7.65
N VAL A 196 -13.13 4.87 -8.55
CA VAL A 196 -13.15 6.32 -8.30
C VAL A 196 -14.58 6.81 -8.22
N PHE A 197 -14.90 7.46 -7.10
CA PHE A 197 -16.25 7.91 -6.77
C PHE A 197 -16.24 9.37 -6.34
N ALA A 198 -17.32 10.08 -6.62
CA ALA A 198 -17.64 11.34 -5.97
C ALA A 198 -19.11 11.33 -5.50
N PHE A 199 -19.33 11.75 -4.27
CA PHE A 199 -20.67 11.83 -3.65
C PHE A 199 -20.73 12.95 -2.60
N ARG A 200 -21.94 13.41 -2.26
CA ARG A 200 -22.09 14.32 -1.11
C ARG A 200 -21.89 13.54 0.19
N LEU A 201 -21.13 14.13 1.11
CA LEU A 201 -20.82 13.53 2.41
C LEU A 201 -22.09 13.06 3.14
N GLY A 202 -23.12 13.90 3.16
CA GLY A 202 -24.43 13.58 3.75
C GLY A 202 -25.12 12.38 3.14
N PHE A 203 -24.91 12.10 1.85
CA PHE A 203 -25.49 10.92 1.19
C PHE A 203 -25.01 9.62 1.86
N LEU A 204 -23.72 9.46 2.09
CA LEU A 204 -23.19 8.24 2.70
C LEU A 204 -23.58 8.13 4.18
N LEU A 205 -23.61 9.24 4.91
CA LEU A 205 -24.11 9.24 6.30
C LEU A 205 -25.59 8.80 6.36
N ASP A 206 -26.43 9.20 5.39
CA ASP A 206 -27.82 8.75 5.30
C ASP A 206 -27.92 7.27 4.92
N VAL A 207 -27.06 6.76 4.06
CA VAL A 207 -26.96 5.32 3.72
C VAL A 207 -26.61 4.52 4.96
N LEU A 208 -25.63 4.93 5.76
CA LEU A 208 -25.28 4.27 7.02
C LEU A 208 -26.47 4.21 7.98
N ALA A 209 -27.18 5.32 8.16
CA ALA A 209 -28.40 5.38 8.98
C ALA A 209 -29.50 4.44 8.46
N GLN A 210 -29.73 4.37 7.14
CA GLN A 210 -30.68 3.44 6.53
C GLN A 210 -30.32 1.96 6.74
N MET A 211 -29.02 1.67 6.78
CA MET A 211 -28.48 0.32 7.10
C MET A 211 -28.47 0.04 8.61
N SER A 212 -28.95 0.95 9.44
CA SER A 212 -28.90 0.88 10.92
C SER A 212 -27.45 0.76 11.45
N LEU A 213 -26.49 1.34 10.73
CA LEU A 213 -25.09 1.45 11.14
C LEU A 213 -24.82 2.81 11.78
N PRO A 214 -23.83 2.93 12.68
CA PRO A 214 -23.39 4.22 13.20
C PRO A 214 -22.98 5.15 12.05
N ALA A 215 -23.28 6.45 12.20
CA ALA A 215 -22.88 7.47 11.21
C ALA A 215 -21.92 8.50 11.79
N ASP A 216 -21.52 8.37 13.06
CA ASP A 216 -20.53 9.22 13.73
C ASP A 216 -19.17 8.50 13.84
N TYR A 217 -18.08 9.28 13.73
CA TYR A 217 -16.71 8.76 13.71
C TYR A 217 -16.35 7.94 14.95
N LYS A 218 -16.71 8.43 16.15
CA LYS A 218 -16.34 7.78 17.40
C LYS A 218 -16.96 6.39 17.53
N THR A 219 -18.26 6.28 17.23
CA THR A 219 -18.97 4.99 17.33
C THR A 219 -18.53 4.03 16.22
N LEU A 220 -18.32 4.55 14.97
CA LEU A 220 -17.79 3.75 13.85
C LEU A 220 -16.40 3.19 14.19
N SER A 221 -15.49 4.02 14.68
CA SER A 221 -14.14 3.60 15.04
C SER A 221 -14.14 2.56 16.16
N THR A 222 -14.98 2.75 17.20
CA THR A 222 -15.07 1.82 18.33
C THR A 222 -15.64 0.46 17.91
N ASN A 223 -16.66 0.44 17.04
CA ASN A 223 -17.36 -0.77 16.61
C ASN A 223 -16.93 -1.22 15.20
N TYR A 224 -15.78 -0.77 14.74
CA TYR A 224 -15.31 -1.00 13.36
C TYR A 224 -15.24 -2.49 13.00
N ALA A 225 -14.85 -3.34 13.94
CA ALA A 225 -14.78 -4.78 13.76
C ALA A 225 -16.14 -5.44 13.49
N ASP A 226 -17.25 -4.80 13.87
CA ASP A 226 -18.62 -5.31 13.68
C ASP A 226 -19.24 -4.87 12.35
N LEU A 227 -18.61 -3.92 11.65
CA LEU A 227 -19.10 -3.47 10.34
C LEU A 227 -19.06 -4.59 9.29
N PRO A 228 -19.96 -4.59 8.29
CA PRO A 228 -19.93 -5.57 7.20
C PRO A 228 -18.60 -5.55 6.47
N LYS A 229 -17.99 -6.72 6.30
CA LYS A 229 -16.75 -6.85 5.50
C LYS A 229 -17.12 -6.97 4.02
N THR A 230 -17.23 -5.85 3.34
CA THR A 230 -17.68 -5.77 1.94
C THR A 230 -17.10 -4.54 1.24
N SER A 231 -17.08 -4.55 -0.09
CA SER A 231 -16.67 -3.39 -0.87
C SER A 231 -17.75 -2.31 -0.92
N PHE A 232 -17.34 -1.07 -1.17
CA PHE A 232 -18.24 0.06 -1.38
C PHE A 232 -19.13 -0.16 -2.63
N ASP A 233 -18.56 -0.80 -3.64
CA ASP A 233 -19.25 -1.16 -4.86
C ASP A 233 -20.50 -2.02 -4.58
N ILE A 234 -20.33 -3.09 -3.83
CA ILE A 234 -21.42 -4.02 -3.47
C ILE A 234 -22.39 -3.37 -2.48
N ALA A 235 -21.88 -2.73 -1.42
CA ALA A 235 -22.74 -2.22 -0.36
C ALA A 235 -23.54 -0.98 -0.76
N VAL A 236 -22.99 -0.13 -1.64
CA VAL A 236 -23.57 1.20 -1.93
C VAL A 236 -23.84 1.40 -3.42
N VAL A 237 -22.84 1.16 -4.30
CA VAL A 237 -22.97 1.49 -5.73
C VAL A 237 -24.05 0.64 -6.39
N GLU A 238 -24.06 -0.67 -6.21
CA GLU A 238 -25.05 -1.59 -6.80
C GLU A 238 -26.49 -1.27 -6.35
N HIS A 239 -26.66 -0.68 -5.17
CA HIS A 239 -27.97 -0.34 -4.61
C HIS A 239 -28.42 1.11 -4.89
N THR A 240 -27.54 1.92 -5.50
CA THR A 240 -27.82 3.33 -5.78
C THR A 240 -28.41 3.49 -7.19
N ARG A 241 -29.65 4.02 -7.28
CA ARG A 241 -30.35 4.18 -8.57
C ARG A 241 -29.91 5.40 -9.38
N LYS A 242 -29.43 6.45 -8.72
CA LYS A 242 -29.02 7.70 -9.38
C LYS A 242 -27.51 7.76 -9.49
N LEU A 243 -26.97 7.11 -10.49
CA LEU A 243 -25.56 7.09 -10.82
C LEU A 243 -25.29 7.82 -12.13
N SER A 244 -24.16 8.51 -12.21
CA SER A 244 -23.58 9.02 -13.46
C SER A 244 -22.15 8.49 -13.61
N VAL A 245 -21.70 8.36 -14.86
CA VAL A 245 -20.34 7.95 -15.17
C VAL A 245 -19.69 8.95 -16.12
N LEU A 246 -18.45 9.33 -15.80
CA LEU A 246 -17.53 10.06 -16.66
C LEU A 246 -16.65 9.04 -17.38
N PRO A 247 -16.75 8.88 -18.70
CA PRO A 247 -15.87 8.01 -19.45
C PRO A 247 -14.44 8.54 -19.48
N TYR A 248 -13.49 7.65 -19.30
CA TYR A 248 -12.07 7.91 -19.45
C TYR A 248 -11.49 7.06 -20.57
N HIS A 249 -10.92 7.71 -21.57
CA HIS A 249 -10.38 7.09 -22.79
C HIS A 249 -8.86 6.91 -22.75
N GLY A 250 -8.20 7.39 -21.71
CA GLY A 250 -6.77 7.27 -21.53
C GLY A 250 -6.35 5.94 -20.91
N GLU A 251 -5.09 5.84 -20.59
CA GLU A 251 -4.50 4.65 -20.00
C GLU A 251 -4.90 4.52 -18.52
N TRP A 252 -5.54 3.41 -18.18
CA TRP A 252 -5.84 3.01 -16.80
C TRP A 252 -5.64 1.51 -16.63
N ARG A 253 -4.92 1.10 -15.58
CA ARG A 253 -4.61 -0.30 -15.27
C ARG A 253 -4.54 -0.54 -13.77
N ASP A 254 -4.99 -1.72 -13.33
CA ASP A 254 -4.65 -2.25 -12.01
C ASP A 254 -3.32 -3.01 -12.08
N LEU A 255 -2.30 -2.52 -11.40
CA LEU A 255 -1.00 -3.18 -11.30
C LEU A 255 -1.02 -4.27 -10.21
N GLY A 256 -2.07 -5.09 -10.20
CA GLY A 256 -2.30 -6.14 -9.20
C GLY A 256 -1.61 -7.47 -9.49
N THR A 257 -0.95 -7.64 -10.63
CA THR A 257 -0.26 -8.87 -11.04
C THR A 257 1.11 -8.58 -11.62
N TRP A 258 2.01 -9.57 -11.62
CA TRP A 258 3.34 -9.41 -12.22
C TRP A 258 3.27 -9.10 -13.71
N ASP A 259 2.35 -9.73 -14.48
CA ASP A 259 2.20 -9.42 -15.91
C ASP A 259 1.77 -7.96 -16.13
N SER A 260 0.78 -7.47 -15.38
CA SER A 260 0.38 -6.06 -15.51
C SER A 260 1.51 -5.09 -15.12
N LEU A 261 2.30 -5.44 -14.11
CA LEU A 261 3.39 -4.61 -13.64
C LEU A 261 4.57 -4.56 -14.61
N VAL A 262 5.03 -5.71 -15.14
CA VAL A 262 6.18 -5.74 -16.06
C VAL A 262 5.91 -5.08 -17.41
N ARG A 263 4.66 -4.84 -17.77
CA ARG A 263 4.29 -4.05 -18.96
C ARG A 263 4.59 -2.56 -18.78
N GLU A 264 4.56 -2.06 -17.53
CA GLU A 264 4.82 -0.65 -17.19
C GLU A 264 6.27 -0.39 -16.78
N VAL A 265 7.03 -1.44 -16.48
CA VAL A 265 8.46 -1.30 -16.15
C VAL A 265 9.27 -1.16 -17.44
N SER A 266 10.00 -0.07 -17.58
CA SER A 266 10.76 0.29 -18.79
C SER A 266 11.89 -0.69 -19.13
N SER A 267 12.36 -1.52 -18.17
CA SER A 267 13.48 -2.44 -18.35
C SER A 267 13.06 -3.90 -18.12
N LYS A 268 13.47 -4.80 -19.00
CA LYS A 268 13.31 -6.24 -18.80
C LYS A 268 14.17 -6.79 -17.66
N LEU A 269 15.21 -6.08 -17.28
CA LEU A 269 16.14 -6.45 -16.20
C LEU A 269 16.22 -5.30 -15.19
N SER A 270 15.84 -5.59 -13.96
CA SER A 270 16.04 -4.73 -12.80
C SER A 270 16.88 -5.48 -11.77
N GLY A 271 17.96 -4.86 -11.29
CA GLY A 271 18.92 -5.48 -10.40
C GLY A 271 19.99 -6.33 -11.10
N PRO A 272 20.90 -6.98 -10.33
CA PRO A 272 21.99 -7.80 -10.87
C PRO A 272 21.47 -9.04 -11.62
N GLY A 273 21.89 -9.25 -12.87
CA GLY A 273 21.43 -10.43 -13.60
C GLY A 273 21.74 -10.39 -15.08
N TYR A 274 21.22 -11.41 -15.80
CA TYR A 274 21.39 -11.55 -17.23
C TYR A 274 20.17 -12.24 -17.86
N ILE A 275 19.75 -11.76 -19.03
CA ILE A 275 18.70 -12.38 -19.86
C ILE A 275 19.29 -12.66 -21.23
N SER A 276 19.32 -13.94 -21.66
CA SER A 276 19.82 -14.31 -22.99
C SER A 276 18.86 -13.85 -24.09
N GLU A 277 19.35 -13.63 -25.31
CA GLU A 277 18.54 -13.22 -26.46
C GLU A 277 17.39 -14.18 -26.79
N ALA A 278 17.60 -15.48 -26.59
CA ALA A 278 16.56 -16.49 -26.79
C ALA A 278 15.46 -16.49 -25.72
N SER A 279 15.66 -15.78 -24.59
CA SER A 279 14.69 -15.59 -23.52
C SER A 279 13.77 -14.41 -23.80
N HIS A 280 13.18 -14.36 -25.00
CA HIS A 280 12.29 -13.27 -25.38
C HIS A 280 11.06 -13.21 -24.45
N ASP A 281 10.53 -12.00 -24.27
CA ASP A 281 9.38 -11.69 -23.40
C ASP A 281 9.52 -12.14 -21.93
N SER A 282 10.79 -12.32 -21.49
CA SER A 282 11.12 -12.64 -20.11
C SER A 282 11.61 -11.41 -19.34
N HIS A 283 11.34 -11.38 -18.03
CA HIS A 283 11.70 -10.27 -17.15
C HIS A 283 12.37 -10.80 -15.89
N ILE A 284 13.32 -10.03 -15.37
CA ILE A 284 13.94 -10.22 -14.06
C ILE A 284 13.71 -8.95 -13.24
N ILE A 285 13.19 -9.12 -12.02
CA ILE A 285 13.17 -8.10 -10.98
C ILE A 285 13.90 -8.69 -9.78
N ASN A 286 15.11 -8.21 -9.51
CA ASN A 286 16.01 -8.76 -8.51
C ASN A 286 16.42 -7.66 -7.51
N GLU A 287 15.95 -7.76 -6.27
CA GLU A 287 16.37 -6.90 -5.14
C GLU A 287 17.51 -7.51 -4.32
N LEU A 288 17.97 -8.71 -4.68
CA LEU A 288 19.13 -9.34 -4.03
C LEU A 288 20.45 -8.84 -4.64
N GLU A 289 21.52 -8.94 -3.89
CA GLU A 289 22.89 -8.62 -4.36
C GLU A 289 23.49 -9.70 -5.26
N ILE A 290 22.95 -10.92 -5.21
CA ILE A 290 23.40 -12.04 -6.05
C ILE A 290 22.75 -11.94 -7.45
N PRO A 291 23.50 -12.26 -8.54
CA PRO A 291 22.95 -12.19 -9.88
C PRO A 291 21.92 -13.30 -10.13
N VAL A 292 20.82 -12.93 -10.80
CA VAL A 292 19.78 -13.85 -11.30
C VAL A 292 19.87 -13.87 -12.82
N SER A 293 19.92 -15.07 -13.42
CA SER A 293 20.09 -15.21 -14.89
C SER A 293 19.02 -16.10 -15.50
N ILE A 294 18.49 -15.68 -16.66
CA ILE A 294 17.60 -16.48 -17.51
C ILE A 294 18.37 -16.88 -18.76
N TRP A 295 18.46 -18.18 -19.01
CA TRP A 295 19.17 -18.74 -20.15
C TRP A 295 18.28 -19.63 -21.01
N ASN A 296 17.93 -19.15 -22.21
CA ASN A 296 17.12 -19.86 -23.21
C ASN A 296 15.71 -20.31 -22.72
N VAL A 297 15.09 -19.50 -21.85
CA VAL A 297 13.70 -19.72 -21.37
C VAL A 297 12.87 -18.50 -21.69
N PRO A 298 11.94 -18.55 -22.65
CA PRO A 298 11.07 -17.42 -23.00
C PRO A 298 9.82 -17.33 -22.12
N ASN A 299 9.14 -16.18 -22.14
CA ASN A 299 7.82 -15.91 -21.55
C ASN A 299 7.74 -16.12 -20.03
N ILE A 300 8.82 -15.91 -19.30
CA ILE A 300 8.81 -16.03 -17.83
C ILE A 300 9.10 -14.72 -17.12
N ILE A 301 8.61 -14.62 -15.90
CA ILE A 301 8.96 -13.59 -14.96
C ILE A 301 9.70 -14.24 -13.79
N VAL A 302 10.91 -13.75 -13.51
CA VAL A 302 11.68 -14.14 -12.33
C VAL A 302 11.74 -12.93 -11.40
N VAL A 303 11.28 -13.13 -10.18
CA VAL A 303 11.33 -12.11 -9.13
C VAL A 303 12.10 -12.67 -7.95
N ALA A 304 13.13 -11.96 -7.53
CA ALA A 304 13.95 -12.34 -6.39
C ALA A 304 14.00 -11.20 -5.37
N GLY A 305 13.71 -11.54 -4.13
CA GLY A 305 13.75 -10.62 -2.99
C GLY A 305 14.06 -11.35 -1.70
N PRO A 306 14.19 -10.64 -0.59
CA PRO A 306 14.49 -11.25 0.71
C PRO A 306 13.48 -12.30 1.16
N ASP A 307 12.21 -12.17 0.77
CA ASP A 307 11.15 -13.09 1.15
C ASP A 307 11.13 -14.38 0.31
N GLY A 308 11.85 -14.41 -0.83
CA GLY A 308 11.95 -15.59 -1.67
C GLY A 308 12.26 -15.32 -3.13
N VAL A 309 12.18 -16.37 -3.94
CA VAL A 309 12.35 -16.31 -5.40
C VAL A 309 11.10 -16.90 -6.05
N LEU A 310 10.48 -16.13 -6.92
CA LEU A 310 9.35 -16.56 -7.75
C LEU A 310 9.83 -16.74 -9.19
N VAL A 311 9.46 -17.89 -9.79
CA VAL A 311 9.55 -18.10 -11.23
C VAL A 311 8.14 -18.47 -11.72
N THR A 312 7.61 -17.69 -12.62
CA THR A 312 6.25 -17.89 -13.14
C THR A 312 6.20 -17.66 -14.64
N ASP A 313 5.33 -18.42 -15.32
CA ASP A 313 4.89 -18.03 -16.65
C ASP A 313 4.19 -16.67 -16.58
N ARG A 314 4.39 -15.86 -17.58
CA ARG A 314 3.89 -14.48 -17.62
C ARG A 314 2.35 -14.43 -17.50
N GLN A 315 1.63 -15.32 -18.20
CA GLN A 315 0.16 -15.34 -18.24
C GLN A 315 -0.44 -15.95 -16.96
N SER A 316 0.31 -16.85 -16.29
CA SER A 316 -0.16 -17.57 -15.10
C SER A 316 0.04 -16.83 -13.78
N SER A 317 0.55 -15.61 -13.80
CA SER A 317 0.89 -14.82 -12.60
C SER A 317 -0.31 -14.45 -11.71
N THR A 318 -1.54 -14.73 -12.11
CA THR A 318 -2.76 -14.44 -11.33
C THR A 318 -2.98 -15.37 -10.15
N GLY A 319 -2.50 -16.64 -10.20
CA GLY A 319 -2.67 -17.66 -9.16
C GLY A 319 -1.72 -17.54 -7.95
N ILE A 320 -0.80 -16.59 -7.96
CA ILE A 320 0.25 -16.45 -6.93
C ILE A 320 -0.32 -16.25 -5.52
N LYS A 321 -1.47 -15.55 -5.38
CA LYS A 321 -2.09 -15.27 -4.08
C LYS A 321 -2.43 -16.58 -3.32
N ASP A 322 -2.92 -17.59 -4.02
CA ASP A 322 -3.33 -18.85 -3.42
C ASP A 322 -2.10 -19.68 -3.04
N MET A 323 -1.08 -19.70 -3.90
CA MET A 323 0.21 -20.32 -3.61
C MET A 323 0.86 -19.70 -2.36
N VAL A 324 0.90 -18.35 -2.26
CA VAL A 324 1.49 -17.66 -1.11
C VAL A 324 0.77 -17.94 0.20
N ALA A 325 -0.53 -18.25 0.15
CA ALA A 325 -1.30 -18.62 1.34
C ALA A 325 -0.82 -19.96 1.95
N GLU A 326 -0.17 -20.82 1.16
CA GLU A 326 0.42 -22.09 1.60
C GLU A 326 1.86 -21.95 2.13
N ILE A 327 2.49 -20.77 1.94
CA ILE A 327 3.84 -20.51 2.44
C ILE A 327 3.76 -20.08 3.91
N GLU A 328 4.24 -20.93 4.80
CA GLU A 328 4.20 -20.70 6.26
C GLU A 328 5.33 -19.80 6.79
N ILE A 329 6.24 -19.33 5.93
CA ILE A 329 7.37 -18.49 6.32
C ILE A 329 6.91 -17.03 6.39
N GLY A 330 7.10 -16.40 7.54
CA GLY A 330 6.82 -14.96 7.70
C GLY A 330 7.73 -14.07 6.83
N PRO A 331 7.34 -12.79 6.64
CA PRO A 331 8.15 -11.85 5.86
C PRO A 331 9.56 -11.70 6.45
N ARG A 332 10.56 -11.70 5.58
CA ARG A 332 11.95 -11.45 5.96
C ARG A 332 12.38 -10.00 5.76
N PHE A 333 11.67 -9.28 4.93
CA PHE A 333 11.91 -7.85 4.67
C PHE A 333 10.79 -6.99 5.26
N GLU A 334 11.19 -5.90 5.92
CA GLU A 334 10.31 -4.92 6.49
C GLU A 334 10.85 -3.51 6.24
N GLU A 335 9.97 -2.62 5.81
CA GLU A 335 10.22 -1.19 5.67
C GLU A 335 9.45 -0.44 6.75
N ARG A 336 10.10 0.50 7.42
CA ARG A 336 9.56 1.29 8.52
C ARG A 336 9.84 2.78 8.30
N PHE A 337 9.18 3.63 9.06
CA PHE A 337 9.46 5.06 9.08
C PHE A 337 10.94 5.40 9.36
N TRP A 338 11.59 4.62 10.20
CA TRP A 338 12.99 4.82 10.56
C TRP A 338 13.99 4.23 9.56
N GLY A 339 13.55 3.38 8.63
CA GLY A 339 14.42 2.73 7.66
C GLY A 339 13.94 1.34 7.28
N LYS A 340 14.82 0.36 7.21
CA LYS A 340 14.49 -1.00 6.77
C LYS A 340 15.26 -2.07 7.54
N GLN A 341 14.68 -3.26 7.61
CA GLN A 341 15.35 -4.45 8.15
C GLN A 341 15.12 -5.69 7.29
N THR A 342 16.13 -6.56 7.24
CA THR A 342 16.06 -7.84 6.52
C THR A 342 16.53 -8.97 7.44
N VAL A 343 15.69 -10.00 7.62
CA VAL A 343 16.08 -11.21 8.35
C VAL A 343 17.03 -12.03 7.49
N LEU A 344 18.28 -12.12 7.89
CA LEU A 344 19.33 -12.89 7.21
C LEU A 344 19.25 -14.37 7.58
N SER A 345 19.01 -14.67 8.85
CA SER A 345 18.96 -16.04 9.37
C SER A 345 18.00 -16.16 10.54
N HIS A 346 17.27 -17.26 10.62
CA HIS A 346 16.52 -17.67 11.80
C HIS A 346 16.87 -19.14 12.10
N GLN A 347 17.42 -19.39 13.26
CA GLN A 347 17.88 -20.71 13.69
C GLN A 347 17.31 -21.04 15.07
N GLN A 348 16.99 -22.31 15.29
CA GLN A 348 16.58 -22.83 16.59
C GLN A 348 17.48 -24.02 16.95
N ALA A 349 18.17 -23.92 18.07
CA ALA A 349 18.99 -25.01 18.59
C ALA A 349 18.12 -26.11 19.21
N ALA A 350 18.65 -27.31 19.35
CA ALA A 350 17.98 -28.42 20.04
C ALA A 350 17.58 -28.13 21.49
N SER A 351 18.27 -27.18 22.14
CA SER A 351 17.94 -26.64 23.48
C SER A 351 16.68 -25.76 23.51
N GLY A 352 16.10 -25.43 22.35
CA GLY A 352 15.02 -24.46 22.22
C GLY A 352 15.49 -23.00 22.16
N LEU A 353 16.80 -22.74 22.23
CA LEU A 353 17.34 -21.39 22.05
C LEU A 353 17.19 -20.98 20.59
N GLN A 354 16.62 -19.81 20.36
CA GLN A 354 16.44 -19.20 19.04
C GLN A 354 17.50 -18.12 18.81
N THR A 355 17.94 -17.99 17.56
CA THR A 355 18.79 -16.89 17.11
C THR A 355 18.22 -16.34 15.82
N VAL A 356 17.90 -15.04 15.82
CA VAL A 356 17.50 -14.30 14.62
C VAL A 356 18.58 -13.27 14.32
N THR A 357 19.12 -13.30 13.11
CA THR A 357 20.08 -12.30 12.64
C THR A 357 19.43 -11.43 11.61
N LYS A 358 19.53 -10.13 11.79
CA LYS A 358 18.95 -9.11 10.90
C LYS A 358 20.05 -8.17 10.40
N HIS A 359 19.88 -7.69 9.19
CA HIS A 359 20.53 -6.52 8.65
C HIS A 359 19.58 -5.33 8.81
N VAL A 360 20.02 -4.30 9.51
CA VAL A 360 19.21 -3.12 9.83
C VAL A 360 19.88 -1.88 9.25
N VAL A 361 19.10 -1.05 8.58
CA VAL A 361 19.51 0.25 8.05
C VAL A 361 18.56 1.30 8.58
N ILE A 362 19.08 2.23 9.38
CA ILE A 362 18.33 3.40 9.87
C ILE A 362 18.67 4.58 8.96
N SER A 363 17.67 5.21 8.39
CA SER A 363 17.84 6.38 7.52
C SER A 363 18.36 7.58 8.30
N ASN A 364 19.15 8.42 7.65
CA ASN A 364 19.74 9.63 8.23
C ASN A 364 18.71 10.49 9.00
N GLY A 365 19.03 10.84 10.24
CA GLY A 365 18.15 11.63 11.13
C GLY A 365 16.94 10.86 11.64
N ARG A 366 16.90 9.52 11.51
CA ARG A 366 15.83 8.68 12.04
C ARG A 366 16.35 7.79 13.18
N PHE A 367 15.39 7.25 13.95
CA PHE A 367 15.72 6.42 15.12
C PHE A 367 14.62 5.36 15.36
N ILE A 368 15.02 4.23 15.94
CA ILE A 368 14.11 3.23 16.49
C ILE A 368 13.60 3.72 17.84
N SER A 369 12.32 3.46 18.17
CA SER A 369 11.69 3.91 19.41
C SER A 369 12.48 3.50 20.67
N TYR A 370 12.34 4.26 21.76
CA TYR A 370 12.89 3.88 23.06
C TYR A 370 12.05 2.75 23.67
N HIS A 371 12.67 1.58 23.89
CA HIS A 371 11.94 0.37 24.28
C HIS A 371 12.83 -0.62 25.04
N GLU A 372 12.22 -1.71 25.51
CA GLU A 372 12.92 -2.88 26.09
C GLU A 372 12.32 -4.19 25.60
N HIS A 373 13.10 -5.26 25.69
CA HIS A 373 12.69 -6.65 25.45
C HIS A 373 12.88 -7.48 26.71
N GLN A 374 11.92 -8.35 27.02
CA GLN A 374 11.97 -9.13 28.26
C GLN A 374 12.64 -10.50 28.08
N PHE A 375 12.60 -11.08 26.90
CA PHE A 375 12.94 -12.49 26.68
C PHE A 375 14.13 -12.70 25.76
N ARG A 376 14.67 -11.64 25.14
CA ARG A 376 15.80 -11.73 24.24
C ARG A 376 16.91 -10.75 24.58
N LYS A 377 18.14 -11.22 24.34
CA LYS A 377 19.35 -10.42 24.29
C LYS A 377 19.60 -9.98 22.85
N GLU A 378 20.10 -8.78 22.66
CA GLU A 378 20.49 -8.28 21.35
C GLU A 378 22.00 -7.96 21.31
N VAL A 379 22.62 -8.25 20.19
CA VAL A 379 24.01 -7.90 19.88
C VAL A 379 24.03 -7.17 18.55
N TRP A 380 24.46 -5.93 18.58
CA TRP A 380 24.55 -5.09 17.38
C TRP A 380 26.00 -4.88 16.99
N THR A 381 26.35 -5.12 15.73
CA THR A 381 27.65 -4.83 15.15
C THR A 381 27.48 -3.72 14.12
N ILE A 382 28.03 -2.54 14.39
CA ILE A 382 27.92 -1.38 13.50
C ILE A 382 28.80 -1.62 12.26
N VAL A 383 28.19 -1.49 11.07
CA VAL A 383 28.82 -1.74 9.77
C VAL A 383 29.22 -0.43 9.11
N SER A 384 28.30 0.53 9.03
CA SER A 384 28.55 1.83 8.41
C SER A 384 27.73 2.95 9.05
N GLY A 385 28.11 4.21 8.80
CA GLY A 385 27.45 5.39 9.34
C GLY A 385 27.88 5.75 10.76
N THR A 386 27.37 6.88 11.24
CA THR A 386 27.55 7.35 12.62
C THR A 386 26.18 7.50 13.27
N GLY A 387 26.02 6.97 14.47
CA GLY A 387 24.76 7.00 15.17
C GLY A 387 24.91 7.33 16.66
N SER A 388 23.76 7.41 17.32
CA SER A 388 23.65 7.55 18.76
C SER A 388 22.86 6.38 19.32
N VAL A 389 23.38 5.75 20.38
CA VAL A 389 22.68 4.71 21.13
C VAL A 389 22.47 5.15 22.57
N CYS A 390 21.30 4.89 23.11
CA CYS A 390 21.02 5.05 24.54
C CYS A 390 20.79 3.69 25.19
N ILE A 391 21.48 3.43 26.28
CA ILE A 391 21.30 2.23 27.11
C ILE A 391 21.00 2.69 28.54
N ASN A 392 19.81 2.38 29.05
CA ASN A 392 19.36 2.77 30.39
C ASN A 392 19.56 4.28 30.70
N GLY A 393 19.25 5.15 29.72
CA GLY A 393 19.37 6.59 29.85
C GLY A 393 20.76 7.17 29.62
N MET A 394 21.79 6.34 29.38
CA MET A 394 23.15 6.78 29.03
C MET A 394 23.34 6.74 27.51
N THR A 395 23.64 7.88 26.94
CA THR A 395 23.83 8.03 25.49
C THR A 395 25.31 7.98 25.12
N GLN A 396 25.63 7.27 24.04
CA GLN A 396 26.97 7.24 23.45
C GLN A 396 26.89 7.25 21.93
N THR A 397 27.91 7.83 21.29
CA THR A 397 28.06 7.76 19.83
C THR A 397 28.56 6.37 19.43
N VAL A 398 28.01 5.86 18.31
CA VAL A 398 28.44 4.61 17.71
C VAL A 398 28.99 4.83 16.30
N SER A 399 30.00 4.02 15.92
CA SER A 399 30.68 4.09 14.64
C SER A 399 31.10 2.69 14.17
N PRO A 400 31.50 2.50 12.90
CA PRO A 400 31.82 1.21 12.33
C PRO A 400 32.84 0.42 13.16
N GLY A 401 32.58 -0.88 13.34
CA GLY A 401 33.38 -1.81 14.15
C GLY A 401 32.97 -1.88 15.63
N MET A 402 32.14 -0.96 16.14
CA MET A 402 31.65 -1.05 17.51
C MET A 402 30.62 -2.16 17.67
N VAL A 403 30.65 -2.80 18.84
CA VAL A 403 29.68 -3.84 19.23
C VAL A 403 28.92 -3.37 20.46
N ILE A 404 27.60 -3.37 20.37
CA ILE A 404 26.67 -3.02 21.46
C ILE A 404 25.96 -4.29 21.92
N VAL A 405 25.87 -4.48 23.21
CA VAL A 405 25.15 -5.60 23.80
C VAL A 405 24.00 -5.05 24.65
N VAL A 406 22.78 -5.51 24.36
CA VAL A 406 21.56 -5.16 25.06
C VAL A 406 21.03 -6.41 25.76
N GLU A 407 21.07 -6.41 27.09
CA GLU A 407 20.54 -7.52 27.88
C GLU A 407 19.02 -7.41 28.02
N PRO A 408 18.29 -8.52 28.25
CA PRO A 408 16.86 -8.48 28.54
C PRO A 408 16.50 -7.49 29.66
N GLY A 409 15.39 -6.77 29.53
CA GLY A 409 14.96 -5.74 30.47
C GLY A 409 15.73 -4.43 30.40
N THR A 410 16.62 -4.27 29.42
CA THR A 410 17.40 -3.04 29.23
C THR A 410 16.65 -2.08 28.33
N LYS A 411 16.35 -0.87 28.81
CA LYS A 411 15.75 0.19 27.98
C LYS A 411 16.78 0.77 27.03
N HIS A 412 16.44 0.81 25.77
CA HIS A 412 17.39 1.24 24.73
C HIS A 412 16.72 1.89 23.53
N PHE A 413 17.48 2.68 22.80
CA PHE A 413 17.20 3.10 21.41
C PHE A 413 18.50 3.24 20.64
N ILE A 414 18.40 3.31 19.31
CA ILE A 414 19.48 3.63 18.40
C ILE A 414 18.95 4.48 17.25
N GLY A 415 19.75 5.45 16.81
CA GLY A 415 19.42 6.35 15.71
C GLY A 415 20.62 6.75 14.87
N ALA A 416 20.37 7.15 13.63
CA ALA A 416 21.36 7.65 12.68
C ALA A 416 21.53 9.16 12.85
N VAL A 417 22.79 9.61 13.00
CA VAL A 417 23.13 11.03 13.22
C VAL A 417 23.76 11.65 11.97
N GLU A 418 24.68 10.92 11.32
CA GLU A 418 25.37 11.38 10.13
C GLU A 418 25.40 10.26 9.08
N GLY A 419 24.62 10.45 8.01
CA GLY A 419 24.36 9.43 7.02
C GLY A 419 23.45 8.31 7.54
N ASP A 420 23.16 7.33 6.71
CA ASP A 420 22.43 6.14 7.13
C ASP A 420 23.28 5.30 8.09
N LEU A 421 22.68 4.77 9.14
CA LEU A 421 23.34 3.88 10.09
C LEU A 421 23.00 2.42 9.78
N GLU A 422 24.02 1.62 9.50
CA GLU A 422 23.87 0.23 9.13
C GLU A 422 24.53 -0.68 10.18
N PHE A 423 23.81 -1.70 10.62
CA PHE A 423 24.32 -2.67 11.58
C PHE A 423 23.70 -4.06 11.41
N ILE A 424 24.46 -5.06 11.88
CA ILE A 424 23.96 -6.43 12.01
C ILE A 424 23.47 -6.60 13.45
N GLU A 425 22.21 -6.99 13.59
CA GLU A 425 21.57 -7.32 14.83
C GLU A 425 21.46 -8.83 14.99
N SER A 426 21.89 -9.39 16.11
CA SER A 426 21.65 -10.77 16.51
C SER A 426 20.79 -10.81 17.75
N GLN A 427 19.56 -11.31 17.62
CA GLN A 427 18.61 -11.53 18.73
C GLN A 427 18.75 -12.97 19.21
N ILE A 428 18.92 -13.18 20.52
CA ILE A 428 19.17 -14.48 21.11
C ILE A 428 18.27 -14.67 22.34
N GLY A 429 17.47 -15.74 22.34
CA GLY A 429 16.55 -16.02 23.44
C GLY A 429 15.75 -17.32 23.25
N HIS A 430 15.04 -17.76 24.28
CA HIS A 430 14.08 -18.85 24.14
C HIS A 430 12.77 -18.39 23.48
N ILE A 431 12.50 -17.08 23.56
CA ILE A 431 11.38 -16.40 22.88
C ILE A 431 11.98 -15.22 22.12
N VAL A 432 11.97 -15.28 20.79
CA VAL A 432 12.32 -14.16 19.92
C VAL A 432 11.07 -13.83 19.09
N SER A 433 10.39 -12.76 19.48
CA SER A 433 9.12 -12.33 18.88
C SER A 433 9.09 -10.82 18.70
N GLU A 434 8.52 -10.33 17.62
CA GLU A 434 8.27 -8.90 17.39
C GLU A 434 7.25 -8.31 18.40
N THR A 435 6.48 -9.16 19.08
CA THR A 435 5.56 -8.73 20.14
C THR A 435 6.24 -8.59 21.50
N ASP A 436 7.49 -9.07 21.68
CA ASP A 436 8.31 -8.86 22.86
C ASP A 436 8.94 -7.47 22.83
N ILE A 437 8.12 -6.44 22.96
CA ILE A 437 8.53 -5.03 22.96
C ILE A 437 7.63 -4.20 23.87
N ILE A 438 8.25 -3.48 24.83
CA ILE A 438 7.59 -2.51 25.69
C ILE A 438 8.16 -1.14 25.36
N ARG A 439 7.32 -0.23 24.82
CA ARG A 439 7.73 1.11 24.39
C ARG A 439 7.58 2.12 25.52
N TYR A 440 8.48 3.08 25.55
CA TYR A 440 8.55 4.16 26.54
C TYR A 440 8.64 5.52 25.83
N GLU A 441 8.24 6.56 26.55
CA GLU A 441 8.54 7.94 26.16
C GLU A 441 10.05 8.18 26.27
N PHE A 442 10.58 9.02 25.40
CA PHE A 442 12.00 9.41 25.46
C PHE A 442 12.27 10.15 26.77
N PRO A 443 13.39 9.86 27.46
CA PRO A 443 13.77 10.64 28.64
C PRO A 443 13.99 12.12 28.26
N ASP A 444 13.56 13.04 29.14
CA ASP A 444 13.73 14.49 28.96
C ASP A 444 15.17 14.94 28.69
N SER A 445 16.14 14.12 29.10
CA SER A 445 17.59 14.35 28.87
C SER A 445 18.04 14.07 27.44
N ILE A 446 17.19 13.50 26.59
CA ILE A 446 17.50 13.13 25.21
C ILE A 446 16.67 14.01 24.29
N ASP A 447 17.29 15.00 23.67
CA ASP A 447 16.66 15.76 22.61
C ASP A 447 16.57 14.87 21.36
N ALA A 448 15.36 14.35 21.10
CA ALA A 448 15.08 13.52 19.91
C ALA A 448 15.37 14.24 18.57
N ARG A 449 15.68 15.55 18.60
CA ARG A 449 16.11 16.35 17.45
C ARG A 449 17.63 16.40 17.27
N THR A 450 18.39 15.92 18.25
CA THR A 450 19.86 15.86 18.22
C THR A 450 20.39 14.42 18.07
N VAL A 451 19.49 13.45 17.89
CA VAL A 451 19.79 12.06 17.61
C VAL A 451 19.61 11.76 16.15
#